data_1f8eede9cda50de9fc75b174287b9b17
#
_entry.id   1f8eede9cda50de9fc75b174287b9b17
#
_cell.length_a   1.000
_cell.length_b   1.000
_cell.length_c   1.000
_cell.angle_alpha   90.00
_cell.angle_beta   90.00
_cell.angle_gamma   90.00
#
_symmetry.space_group_name_H-M   'P 1'
#
loop_
_entity.id
_entity.type
_entity.pdbx_description
1 polymer ?
#
loop_
_entity_poly.entity_id
_entity_poly.type
_entity_poly.pdbx_seq_one_letter_code
_entity_poly.pdbx_strand_id
1 'polypeptide(L)'
;GGIVEMFLAFVGAGVGNFIRCKLAKHHFTLFLCIVSSVAGACLVYTGLLRAAEQIFNVSLQHQAGYICSMLFIIPGFPFITSGIDLAKLDMRSGIERLVYALVIIVVATITAWIMALALNLKPVDFPVIKISVGLHILLRLLMSFCGVFGFSIMFNSPIVLAASAAVIGAVSNTLRLELVDMAGMPPAAAAFIGAF
;
A
#
# COMPACT_ATOMS: atom_id res chain seq x y z
N GLY A 1 -4.18 8.41 -10.69
CA GLY A 1 -3.92 7.05 -11.13
C GLY A 1 -4.98 6.59 -12.11
N GLY A 2 -4.56 5.97 -13.21
CA GLY A 2 -5.46 5.42 -14.22
C GLY A 2 -5.80 3.95 -13.97
N ILE A 3 -6.78 3.42 -14.69
CA ILE A 3 -7.16 1.99 -14.65
C ILE A 3 -5.96 1.11 -15.01
N VAL A 4 -5.13 1.55 -15.95
CA VAL A 4 -3.92 0.84 -16.37
C VAL A 4 -2.94 0.67 -15.20
N GLU A 5 -2.64 1.74 -14.45
CA GLU A 5 -1.77 1.68 -13.27
C GLU A 5 -2.28 0.70 -12.22
N MET A 6 -3.60 0.69 -12.01
CA MET A 6 -4.23 -0.22 -11.05
C MET A 6 -3.98 -1.68 -11.43
N PHE A 7 -4.16 -2.05 -12.70
CA PHE A 7 -3.90 -3.41 -13.17
C PHE A 7 -2.41 -3.77 -13.10
N LEU A 8 -1.54 -2.86 -13.51
CA LEU A 8 -0.09 -3.09 -13.48
C LEU A 8 0.42 -3.22 -12.02
N ALA A 9 -0.09 -2.39 -11.10
CA ALA A 9 0.23 -2.48 -9.68
C ALA A 9 -0.29 -3.78 -9.05
N PHE A 10 -1.49 -4.24 -9.45
CA PHE A 10 -2.04 -5.52 -9.00
C PHE A 10 -1.13 -6.69 -9.42
N VAL A 11 -0.70 -6.73 -10.69
CA VAL A 11 0.21 -7.78 -11.17
C VAL A 11 1.56 -7.69 -10.47
N GLY A 12 2.14 -6.48 -10.34
CA GLY A 12 3.40 -6.25 -9.65
C GLY A 12 3.36 -6.69 -8.20
N ALA A 13 2.32 -6.30 -7.44
CA ALA A 13 2.11 -6.71 -6.06
C ALA A 13 1.90 -8.23 -5.93
N GLY A 14 1.14 -8.83 -6.85
CA GLY A 14 0.91 -10.28 -6.90
C GLY A 14 2.21 -11.07 -7.05
N VAL A 15 3.05 -10.68 -8.01
CA VAL A 15 4.37 -11.32 -8.23
C VAL A 15 5.28 -11.09 -7.03
N GLY A 16 5.34 -9.87 -6.49
CA GLY A 16 6.14 -9.56 -5.31
C GLY A 16 5.74 -10.41 -4.10
N ASN A 17 4.44 -10.51 -3.81
CA ASN A 17 3.94 -11.34 -2.73
C ASN A 17 4.21 -12.85 -2.97
N PHE A 18 4.07 -13.32 -4.20
CA PHE A 18 4.42 -14.70 -4.57
C PHE A 18 5.89 -15.02 -4.29
N ILE A 19 6.82 -14.11 -4.69
CA ILE A 19 8.25 -14.24 -4.39
C ILE A 19 8.47 -14.30 -2.88
N ARG A 20 7.84 -13.40 -2.11
CA ARG A 20 7.90 -13.38 -0.64
C ARG A 20 7.48 -14.72 -0.03
N CYS A 21 6.31 -15.21 -0.42
CA CYS A 21 5.78 -16.47 0.10
C CYS A 21 6.68 -17.66 -0.25
N LYS A 22 7.21 -17.71 -1.47
CA LYS A 22 8.10 -18.77 -1.92
C LYS A 22 9.42 -18.77 -1.15
N LEU A 23 10.06 -17.60 -0.98
CA LEU A 23 11.31 -17.48 -0.24
C LEU A 23 11.10 -17.77 1.26
N ALA A 24 10.01 -17.29 1.86
CA ALA A 24 9.69 -17.60 3.24
C ALA A 24 9.49 -19.10 3.49
N LYS A 25 8.86 -19.80 2.53
CA LYS A 25 8.68 -21.26 2.59
C LYS A 25 10.01 -22.03 2.54
N HIS A 26 11.03 -21.46 1.91
CA HIS A 26 12.38 -22.03 1.86
C HIS A 26 13.28 -21.55 3.00
N HIS A 27 12.72 -20.95 4.05
CA HIS A 27 13.42 -20.48 5.25
C HIS A 27 14.55 -19.47 4.98
N PHE A 28 14.46 -18.68 3.93
CA PHE A 28 15.38 -17.59 3.70
C PHE A 28 15.22 -16.48 4.76
N THR A 29 16.28 -15.69 4.95
CA THR A 29 16.27 -14.60 5.92
C THR A 29 15.20 -13.55 5.60
N LEU A 30 14.66 -12.89 6.62
CA LEU A 30 13.66 -11.84 6.48
C LEU A 30 14.09 -10.75 5.49
N PHE A 31 15.36 -10.32 5.60
CA PHE A 31 15.94 -9.29 4.72
C PHE A 31 15.89 -9.70 3.25
N LEU A 32 16.33 -10.93 2.94
CA LEU A 32 16.31 -11.42 1.57
C LEU A 32 14.88 -11.52 1.01
N CYS A 33 13.94 -11.97 1.83
CA CYS A 33 12.53 -12.02 1.45
C CYS A 33 11.98 -10.63 1.11
N ILE A 34 12.30 -9.61 1.92
CA ILE A 34 11.83 -8.24 1.68
C ILE A 34 12.48 -7.65 0.43
N VAL A 35 13.81 -7.68 0.35
CA VAL A 35 14.55 -7.09 -0.78
C VAL A 35 14.13 -7.73 -2.10
N SER A 36 14.11 -9.08 -2.16
CA SER A 36 13.73 -9.77 -3.40
C SER A 36 12.28 -9.54 -3.81
N SER A 37 11.35 -9.49 -2.85
CA SER A 37 9.94 -9.27 -3.16
C SER A 37 9.64 -7.85 -3.61
N VAL A 38 10.24 -6.85 -2.95
CA VAL A 38 10.09 -5.44 -3.36
C VAL A 38 10.77 -5.20 -4.70
N ALA A 39 12.00 -5.67 -4.89
CA ALA A 39 12.70 -5.54 -6.17
C ALA A 39 11.92 -6.22 -7.31
N GLY A 40 11.41 -7.42 -7.07
CA GLY A 40 10.58 -8.15 -8.04
C GLY A 40 9.29 -7.40 -8.39
N ALA A 41 8.57 -6.87 -7.40
CA ALA A 41 7.36 -6.07 -7.63
C ALA A 41 7.66 -4.81 -8.47
N CYS A 42 8.72 -4.09 -8.12
CA CYS A 42 9.15 -2.87 -8.81
C CYS A 42 9.57 -3.15 -10.27
N LEU A 43 10.34 -4.22 -10.49
CA LEU A 43 10.77 -4.62 -11.85
C LEU A 43 9.59 -5.02 -12.73
N VAL A 44 8.69 -5.84 -12.21
CA VAL A 44 7.50 -6.28 -12.96
C VAL A 44 6.59 -5.09 -13.27
N TYR A 45 6.32 -4.24 -12.29
CA TYR A 45 5.51 -3.04 -12.52
C TYR A 45 6.12 -2.15 -13.62
N THR A 46 7.41 -1.81 -13.49
CA THR A 46 8.08 -0.91 -14.43
C THR A 46 8.26 -1.54 -15.81
N GLY A 47 8.54 -2.83 -15.86
CA GLY A 47 8.65 -3.57 -17.14
C GLY A 47 7.32 -3.59 -17.88
N LEU A 48 6.23 -3.91 -17.20
CA LEU A 48 4.88 -3.89 -17.76
C LEU A 48 4.43 -2.47 -18.16
N LEU A 49 4.80 -1.46 -17.35
CA LEU A 49 4.50 -0.07 -17.68
C LEU A 49 5.18 0.35 -18.99
N ARG A 50 6.48 0.08 -19.14
CA ARG A 50 7.21 0.37 -20.38
C ARG A 50 6.66 -0.38 -21.59
N ALA A 51 6.23 -1.63 -21.40
CA ALA A 51 5.57 -2.38 -22.45
C ALA A 51 4.20 -1.76 -22.82
N ALA A 52 3.42 -1.35 -21.84
CA ALA A 52 2.13 -0.67 -22.06
C ALA A 52 2.31 0.69 -22.78
N GLU A 53 3.36 1.44 -22.45
CA GLU A 53 3.72 2.69 -23.14
C GLU A 53 4.00 2.48 -24.63
N GLN A 54 4.77 1.44 -24.96
CA GLN A 54 5.09 1.12 -26.35
C GLN A 54 3.88 0.65 -27.16
N ILE A 55 2.93 -0.05 -26.53
CA ILE A 55 1.77 -0.64 -27.20
C ILE A 55 0.59 0.34 -27.29
N PHE A 56 0.35 1.10 -26.21
CA PHE A 56 -0.86 1.91 -26.04
C PHE A 56 -0.61 3.42 -26.06
N ASN A 57 0.64 3.89 -26.28
CA ASN A 57 1.01 5.32 -26.21
C ASN A 57 0.51 6.01 -24.92
N VAL A 58 0.52 5.31 -23.82
CA VAL A 58 0.09 5.84 -22.51
C VAL A 58 1.19 6.75 -21.99
N SER A 59 0.85 7.95 -21.49
CA SER A 59 1.83 8.90 -20.98
C SER A 59 2.58 8.38 -19.76
N LEU A 60 3.88 8.74 -19.63
CA LEU A 60 4.83 8.32 -18.56
C LEU A 60 4.45 8.74 -17.11
N GLN A 61 3.24 9.22 -16.86
CA GLN A 61 2.81 9.79 -15.57
C GLN A 61 2.24 8.77 -14.58
N HIS A 62 2.86 7.58 -14.47
CA HIS A 62 2.26 6.44 -13.75
C HIS A 62 3.03 6.01 -12.49
N GLN A 63 3.56 6.96 -11.73
CA GLN A 63 4.38 6.67 -10.55
C GLN A 63 3.60 6.19 -9.32
N ALA A 64 2.32 6.56 -9.21
CA ALA A 64 1.47 6.10 -8.11
C ALA A 64 1.39 4.58 -8.05
N GLY A 65 1.30 3.91 -9.21
CA GLY A 65 1.28 2.47 -9.30
C GLY A 65 2.56 1.80 -8.82
N TYR A 66 3.72 2.46 -8.99
CA TYR A 66 5.00 1.96 -8.47
C TYR A 66 4.96 1.78 -6.94
N ILE A 67 4.52 2.81 -6.23
CA ILE A 67 4.36 2.74 -4.77
C ILE A 67 3.29 1.71 -4.39
N CYS A 68 2.16 1.69 -5.11
CA CYS A 68 1.08 0.72 -4.86
C CYS A 68 1.53 -0.73 -5.05
N SER A 69 2.46 -1.01 -5.98
CA SER A 69 2.94 -2.37 -6.25
C SER A 69 3.71 -2.98 -5.08
N MET A 70 4.24 -2.20 -4.15
CA MET A 70 4.99 -2.67 -2.97
C MET A 70 4.25 -2.53 -1.64
N LEU A 71 3.01 -2.01 -1.63
CA LEU A 71 2.25 -1.82 -0.39
C LEU A 71 1.97 -3.12 0.38
N PHE A 72 1.99 -4.27 -0.27
CA PHE A 72 1.80 -5.58 0.37
C PHE A 72 2.85 -5.90 1.44
N ILE A 73 4.01 -5.22 1.43
CA ILE A 73 5.09 -5.44 2.39
C ILE A 73 4.89 -4.68 3.69
N ILE A 74 4.04 -3.65 3.70
CA ILE A 74 3.84 -2.78 4.87
C ILE A 74 3.27 -3.58 6.04
N PRO A 75 3.97 -3.62 7.19
CA PRO A 75 3.58 -4.42 8.34
C PRO A 75 2.52 -3.69 9.20
N GLY A 76 1.35 -3.41 8.65
CA GLY A 76 0.28 -2.69 9.35
C GLY A 76 -0.18 -3.38 10.63
N PHE A 77 -0.35 -4.70 10.58
CA PHE A 77 -0.77 -5.49 11.74
C PHE A 77 0.26 -5.45 12.90
N PRO A 78 1.57 -5.66 12.68
CA PRO A 78 2.57 -5.47 13.73
C PRO A 78 2.57 -4.08 14.35
N PHE A 79 2.31 -3.02 13.61
CA PHE A 79 2.19 -1.67 14.17
C PHE A 79 1.01 -1.52 15.11
N ILE A 80 -0.17 -1.99 14.68
CA ILE A 80 -1.39 -1.90 15.51
C ILE A 80 -1.22 -2.72 16.79
N THR A 81 -0.74 -3.96 16.68
CA THR A 81 -0.52 -4.83 17.85
C THR A 81 0.54 -4.29 18.78
N SER A 82 1.63 -3.71 18.26
CA SER A 82 2.63 -3.01 19.06
C SER A 82 2.01 -1.85 19.85
N GLY A 83 1.20 -1.01 19.19
CA GLY A 83 0.49 0.09 19.86
C GLY A 83 -0.43 -0.39 20.97
N ILE A 84 -1.16 -1.47 20.77
CA ILE A 84 -2.04 -2.07 21.79
C ILE A 84 -1.22 -2.61 22.97
N ASP A 85 -0.11 -3.31 22.70
CA ASP A 85 0.77 -3.85 23.76
C ASP A 85 1.38 -2.73 24.59
N LEU A 86 1.85 -1.66 23.94
CA LEU A 86 2.38 -0.47 24.64
C LEU A 86 1.32 0.23 25.48
N ALA A 87 0.08 0.34 24.97
CA ALA A 87 -1.04 0.93 25.72
C ALA A 87 -1.42 0.09 26.95
N LYS A 88 -1.21 -1.23 26.89
CA LYS A 88 -1.40 -2.15 28.02
C LYS A 88 -0.19 -2.24 28.96
N LEU A 89 0.85 -1.42 28.75
CA LEU A 89 2.10 -1.41 29.48
C LEU A 89 2.94 -2.70 29.32
N ASP A 90 2.64 -3.54 28.34
CA ASP A 90 3.53 -4.63 27.93
C ASP A 90 4.62 -4.08 27.02
N MET A 91 5.58 -3.39 27.64
CA MET A 91 6.64 -2.68 26.94
C MET A 91 7.55 -3.62 26.14
N ARG A 92 7.77 -4.83 26.62
CA ARG A 92 8.67 -5.79 25.95
C ARG A 92 8.08 -6.24 24.62
N SER A 93 6.88 -6.80 24.62
CA SER A 93 6.20 -7.25 23.41
C SER A 93 5.94 -6.09 22.44
N GLY A 94 5.54 -4.94 22.97
CA GLY A 94 5.27 -3.75 22.18
C GLY A 94 6.50 -3.24 21.43
N ILE A 95 7.65 -3.12 22.12
CA ILE A 95 8.90 -2.66 21.51
C ILE A 95 9.44 -3.68 20.50
N GLU A 96 9.42 -4.98 20.82
CA GLU A 96 9.89 -6.03 19.91
C GLU A 96 9.12 -6.01 18.59
N ARG A 97 7.79 -5.87 18.62
CA ARG A 97 6.94 -5.77 17.42
C ARG A 97 7.14 -4.46 16.66
N LEU A 98 7.34 -3.36 17.38
CA LEU A 98 7.62 -2.06 16.78
C LEU A 98 8.93 -2.09 16.00
N VAL A 99 10.00 -2.57 16.63
CA VAL A 99 11.31 -2.68 15.99
C VAL A 99 11.25 -3.59 14.77
N TYR A 100 10.57 -4.74 14.88
CA TYR A 100 10.36 -5.63 13.74
C TYR A 100 9.65 -4.92 12.57
N ALA A 101 8.58 -4.18 12.84
CA ALA A 101 7.86 -3.43 11.83
C ALA A 101 8.72 -2.31 11.20
N LEU A 102 9.49 -1.58 12.01
CA LEU A 102 10.39 -0.54 11.54
C LEU A 102 11.49 -1.10 10.63
N VAL A 103 12.09 -2.23 10.99
CA VAL A 103 13.10 -2.90 10.16
C VAL A 103 12.53 -3.26 8.79
N ILE A 104 11.32 -3.83 8.73
CA ILE A 104 10.67 -4.15 7.44
C ILE A 104 10.51 -2.90 6.58
N ILE A 105 9.99 -1.81 7.15
CA ILE A 105 9.77 -0.57 6.40
C ILE A 105 11.07 0.03 5.90
N VAL A 106 12.09 0.13 6.76
CA VAL A 106 13.38 0.70 6.38
C VAL A 106 14.00 -0.09 5.23
N VAL A 107 14.05 -1.41 5.32
CA VAL A 107 14.62 -2.26 4.26
C VAL A 107 13.80 -2.16 2.98
N ALA A 108 12.47 -2.19 3.07
CA ALA A 108 11.60 -2.05 1.90
C ALA A 108 11.76 -0.68 1.22
N THR A 109 11.82 0.40 2.00
CA THR A 109 11.98 1.77 1.49
C THR A 109 13.33 1.96 0.80
N ILE A 110 14.43 1.49 1.42
CA ILE A 110 15.77 1.55 0.83
C ILE A 110 15.79 0.76 -0.49
N THR A 111 15.23 -0.45 -0.49
CA THR A 111 15.17 -1.28 -1.71
C THR A 111 14.37 -0.58 -2.81
N ALA A 112 13.20 -0.05 -2.49
CA ALA A 112 12.38 0.68 -3.44
C ALA A 112 13.08 1.92 -3.98
N TRP A 113 13.78 2.66 -3.14
CA TRP A 113 14.54 3.84 -3.55
C TRP A 113 15.70 3.47 -4.49
N ILE A 114 16.48 2.45 -4.16
CA ILE A 114 17.55 1.96 -5.03
C ILE A 114 16.97 1.51 -6.39
N MET A 115 15.85 0.80 -6.39
CA MET A 115 15.18 0.38 -7.62
C MET A 115 14.66 1.56 -8.44
N ALA A 116 14.11 2.59 -7.80
CA ALA A 116 13.67 3.81 -8.48
C ALA A 116 14.84 4.53 -9.15
N LEU A 117 16.00 4.63 -8.49
CA LEU A 117 17.21 5.21 -9.06
C LEU A 117 17.74 4.37 -10.24
N ALA A 118 17.81 3.05 -10.09
CA ALA A 118 18.28 2.14 -11.14
C ALA A 118 17.38 2.16 -12.39
N LEU A 119 16.08 2.38 -12.20
CA LEU A 119 15.09 2.46 -13.29
C LEU A 119 14.90 3.87 -13.85
N ASN A 120 15.64 4.87 -13.31
CA ASN A 120 15.54 6.29 -13.68
C ASN A 120 14.11 6.84 -13.57
N LEU A 121 13.37 6.47 -12.54
CA LEU A 121 12.03 6.99 -12.28
C LEU A 121 12.16 8.43 -11.75
N LYS A 122 11.51 9.37 -12.44
CA LYS A 122 11.47 10.78 -12.01
C LYS A 122 10.12 11.08 -11.35
N PRO A 123 10.10 11.78 -10.21
CA PRO A 123 8.85 12.23 -9.63
C PRO A 123 8.17 13.23 -10.58
N VAL A 124 6.93 12.94 -10.95
CA VAL A 124 6.10 13.80 -11.81
C VAL A 124 4.80 14.07 -11.07
N ASP A 125 4.29 15.29 -11.16
CA ASP A 125 3.03 15.69 -10.55
C ASP A 125 1.86 14.91 -11.16
N PHE A 126 0.95 14.48 -10.30
CA PHE A 126 -0.21 13.70 -10.74
C PHE A 126 -1.22 14.58 -11.48
N PRO A 127 -1.70 14.17 -12.66
CA PRO A 127 -2.77 14.91 -13.32
C PRO A 127 -4.05 14.84 -12.48
N VAL A 128 -4.62 16.01 -12.20
CA VAL A 128 -5.91 16.10 -11.51
C VAL A 128 -7.01 15.63 -12.45
N ILE A 129 -7.63 14.51 -12.15
CA ILE A 129 -8.75 13.99 -12.92
C ILE A 129 -9.99 14.78 -12.55
N LYS A 130 -10.54 15.56 -13.48
CA LYS A 130 -11.79 16.30 -13.29
C LYS A 130 -12.98 15.35 -13.38
N ILE A 131 -13.44 14.85 -12.26
CA ILE A 131 -14.63 14.00 -12.12
C ILE A 131 -15.63 14.76 -11.24
N SER A 132 -16.95 14.47 -11.41
CA SER A 132 -17.98 15.04 -10.52
C SER A 132 -17.73 14.61 -9.06
N VAL A 133 -17.99 15.54 -8.12
CA VAL A 133 -17.71 15.31 -6.69
C VAL A 133 -18.39 14.02 -6.18
N GLY A 134 -19.64 13.78 -6.56
CA GLY A 134 -20.34 12.57 -6.13
C GLY A 134 -19.73 11.27 -6.64
N LEU A 135 -19.28 11.24 -7.91
CA LEU A 135 -18.59 10.07 -8.47
C LEU A 135 -17.24 9.85 -7.79
N HIS A 136 -16.52 10.92 -7.44
CA HIS A 136 -15.26 10.87 -6.76
C HIS A 136 -15.37 10.24 -5.36
N ILE A 137 -16.39 10.66 -4.59
CA ILE A 137 -16.68 10.09 -3.26
C ILE A 137 -17.06 8.61 -3.38
N LEU A 138 -17.92 8.26 -4.34
CA LEU A 138 -18.32 6.87 -4.56
C LEU A 138 -17.12 5.97 -4.91
N LEU A 139 -16.25 6.43 -5.81
CA LEU A 139 -15.04 5.69 -6.18
C LEU A 139 -14.09 5.53 -4.99
N ARG A 140 -13.90 6.56 -4.17
CA ARG A 140 -13.09 6.49 -2.94
C ARG A 140 -13.65 5.46 -1.98
N LEU A 141 -14.96 5.45 -1.77
CA LEU A 141 -15.63 4.53 -0.87
C LEU A 141 -15.48 3.07 -1.35
N LEU A 142 -15.73 2.81 -2.62
CA LEU A 142 -15.58 1.48 -3.22
C LEU A 142 -14.13 0.98 -3.17
N MET A 143 -13.17 1.81 -3.57
CA MET A 143 -11.76 1.44 -3.57
C MET A 143 -11.21 1.24 -2.15
N SER A 144 -11.63 2.07 -1.20
CA SER A 144 -11.26 1.88 0.22
C SER A 144 -11.85 0.60 0.79
N PHE A 145 -13.11 0.28 0.46
CA PHE A 145 -13.73 -0.99 0.83
C PHE A 145 -12.94 -2.18 0.29
N CYS A 146 -12.66 -2.20 -1.01
CA CYS A 146 -11.88 -3.28 -1.64
C CYS A 146 -10.47 -3.40 -1.05
N GLY A 147 -9.82 -2.27 -0.75
CA GLY A 147 -8.50 -2.25 -0.15
C GLY A 147 -8.48 -2.87 1.25
N VAL A 148 -9.36 -2.41 2.16
CA VAL A 148 -9.43 -2.94 3.53
C VAL A 148 -9.89 -4.39 3.55
N PHE A 149 -10.86 -4.76 2.72
CA PHE A 149 -11.31 -6.14 2.59
C PHE A 149 -10.18 -7.06 2.13
N GLY A 150 -9.46 -6.67 1.07
CA GLY A 150 -8.32 -7.43 0.54
C GLY A 150 -7.21 -7.62 1.57
N PHE A 151 -6.85 -6.56 2.31
CA PHE A 151 -5.88 -6.67 3.41
C PHE A 151 -6.36 -7.60 4.52
N SER A 152 -7.62 -7.51 4.91
CA SER A 152 -8.18 -8.38 5.95
C SER A 152 -8.13 -9.85 5.56
N ILE A 153 -8.45 -10.18 4.31
CA ILE A 153 -8.33 -11.56 3.79
C ILE A 153 -6.87 -12.01 3.73
N MET A 154 -5.95 -11.14 3.34
CA MET A 154 -4.51 -11.46 3.31
C MET A 154 -3.97 -11.82 4.70
N PHE A 155 -4.55 -11.27 5.78
CA PHE A 155 -4.22 -11.60 7.16
C PHE A 155 -5.08 -12.72 7.76
N ASN A 156 -5.73 -13.54 6.94
CA ASN A 156 -6.56 -14.68 7.36
C ASN A 156 -7.74 -14.30 8.28
N SER A 157 -8.28 -13.10 8.15
CA SER A 157 -9.46 -12.69 8.92
C SER A 157 -10.71 -13.44 8.43
N PRO A 158 -11.61 -13.85 9.32
CA PRO A 158 -12.92 -14.39 8.94
C PRO A 158 -13.67 -13.41 8.05
N ILE A 159 -14.37 -13.92 7.03
CA ILE A 159 -15.02 -13.11 5.98
C ILE A 159 -15.99 -12.07 6.59
N VAL A 160 -16.74 -12.43 7.61
CA VAL A 160 -17.68 -11.52 8.28
C VAL A 160 -16.96 -10.35 8.95
N LEU A 161 -15.84 -10.62 9.65
CA LEU A 161 -15.03 -9.58 10.27
C LEU A 161 -14.30 -8.74 9.21
N ALA A 162 -13.82 -9.36 8.15
CA ALA A 162 -13.21 -8.66 7.04
C ALA A 162 -14.19 -7.69 6.37
N ALA A 163 -15.44 -8.10 6.16
CA ALA A 163 -16.48 -7.26 5.57
C ALA A 163 -16.86 -6.09 6.49
N SER A 164 -17.06 -6.32 7.80
CA SER A 164 -17.37 -5.26 8.74
C SER A 164 -16.23 -4.25 8.88
N ALA A 165 -14.98 -4.72 8.96
CA ALA A 165 -13.80 -3.86 8.95
C ALA A 165 -13.68 -3.05 7.65
N ALA A 166 -14.03 -3.66 6.51
CA ALA A 166 -14.00 -2.99 5.22
C ALA A 166 -15.03 -1.86 5.11
N VAL A 167 -16.24 -2.05 5.65
CA VAL A 167 -17.26 -0.99 5.70
C VAL A 167 -16.78 0.18 6.56
N ILE A 168 -16.32 -0.09 7.79
CA ILE A 168 -15.81 0.94 8.69
C ILE A 168 -14.60 1.65 8.07
N GLY A 169 -13.64 0.90 7.55
CA GLY A 169 -12.45 1.46 6.92
C GLY A 169 -12.73 2.26 5.65
N ALA A 170 -13.76 1.88 4.87
CA ALA A 170 -14.19 2.64 3.71
C ALA A 170 -14.75 4.01 4.11
N VAL A 171 -15.61 4.07 5.12
CA VAL A 171 -16.17 5.32 5.63
C VAL A 171 -15.08 6.20 6.23
N SER A 172 -14.26 5.65 7.13
CA SER A 172 -13.15 6.36 7.78
C SER A 172 -12.15 6.95 6.79
N ASN A 173 -11.70 6.16 5.83
CA ASN A 173 -10.71 6.61 4.86
C ASN A 173 -11.28 7.63 3.88
N THR A 174 -12.54 7.45 3.45
CA THR A 174 -13.21 8.44 2.60
C THR A 174 -13.38 9.76 3.34
N LEU A 175 -13.86 9.74 4.59
CA LEU A 175 -13.97 10.93 5.42
C LEU A 175 -12.61 11.64 5.56
N ARG A 176 -11.56 10.90 5.87
CA ARG A 176 -10.20 11.45 5.97
C ARG A 176 -9.77 12.17 4.69
N LEU A 177 -10.00 11.54 3.54
CA LEU A 177 -9.62 12.13 2.24
C LEU A 177 -10.45 13.37 1.89
N GLU A 178 -11.75 13.37 2.18
CA GLU A 178 -12.60 14.55 1.96
C GLU A 178 -12.23 15.71 2.90
N LEU A 179 -11.86 15.45 4.15
CA LEU A 179 -11.38 16.47 5.08
C LEU A 179 -10.08 17.13 4.60
N VAL A 180 -9.18 16.36 3.98
CA VAL A 180 -7.96 16.91 3.39
C VAL A 180 -8.28 17.75 2.15
N ASP A 181 -9.10 17.23 1.23
CA ASP A 181 -9.31 17.85 -0.08
C ASP A 181 -10.31 19.02 -0.03
N MET A 182 -11.40 18.89 0.75
CA MET A 182 -12.46 19.92 0.80
C MET A 182 -12.26 20.92 1.94
N ALA A 183 -11.80 20.46 3.12
CA ALA A 183 -11.59 21.33 4.27
C ALA A 183 -10.15 21.87 4.40
N GLY A 184 -9.23 21.43 3.51
CA GLY A 184 -7.83 21.84 3.56
C GLY A 184 -7.11 21.44 4.86
N MET A 185 -7.60 20.42 5.56
CA MET A 185 -7.02 20.00 6.84
C MET A 185 -5.67 19.32 6.65
N PRO A 186 -4.73 19.50 7.61
CA PRO A 186 -3.49 18.72 7.60
C PRO A 186 -3.79 17.21 7.62
N PRO A 187 -3.07 16.38 6.81
CA PRO A 187 -3.35 14.95 6.70
C PRO A 187 -3.35 14.19 8.03
N ALA A 188 -2.53 14.63 9.00
CA ALA A 188 -2.47 14.05 10.33
C ALA A 188 -3.75 14.31 11.15
N ALA A 189 -4.29 15.53 11.10
CA ALA A 189 -5.54 15.89 11.78
C ALA A 189 -6.74 15.16 11.14
N ALA A 190 -6.80 15.11 9.82
CA ALA A 190 -7.83 14.37 9.11
C ALA A 190 -7.78 12.86 9.39
N ALA A 191 -6.58 12.28 9.53
CA ALA A 191 -6.41 10.88 9.91
C ALA A 191 -6.90 10.61 11.34
N PHE A 192 -6.65 11.53 12.27
CA PHE A 192 -7.13 11.44 13.65
C PHE A 192 -8.67 11.44 13.70
N ILE A 193 -9.32 12.37 13.01
CA ILE A 193 -10.79 12.45 12.94
C ILE A 193 -11.39 11.22 12.26
N GLY A 194 -10.78 10.73 11.20
CA GLY A 194 -11.24 9.55 10.47
C GLY A 194 -11.06 8.23 11.26
N ALA A 195 -10.23 8.21 12.32
CA ALA A 195 -10.00 7.04 13.16
C ALA A 195 -11.01 6.90 14.29
N PHE A 196 -11.72 7.99 14.66
CA PHE A 196 -12.77 8.05 15.68
C PHE A 196 -14.16 7.93 15.05
#